data_aec327e0e41235bd0adc302717b37714
#
_entry.id   aec327e0e41235bd0adc302717b37714
#
_cell.length_a   1.000
_cell.length_b   1.000
_cell.length_c   1.000
_cell.angle_alpha   90.00
_cell.angle_beta   90.00
_cell.angle_gamma   90.00
#
_symmetry.space_group_name_H-M   'P 1'
#
loop_
_entity.id
_entity.type
_entity.pdbx_description
1 polymer ?
#
loop_
_entity_poly.entity_id
_entity_poly.type
_entity_poly.pdbx_seq_one_letter_code
_entity_poly.pdbx_strand_id
1 'polypeptide(L)'
;MGNTPEFQNLISNLNDIPIPICEGFKRKPLDVKQAMLNTMIEYSFNNQGWESEPYIDTNQDRKSSQKGDFAINTECGLRILVEVEFGYSASAFRDLYKFNLAYSKNTYDCAVFIVPVKELQRRIDAVPNFEKMIEYLTEARDSINLPLVLVGLDFDGKEIDLLTIRDLDFWKSYKKSDFREILQEFPQLRFGD
;
A
#
# COMPACT_ATOMS: atom_id res chain seq x y z
N MET A 1 -10.44 -1.12 -16.35
CA MET A 1 -10.09 -0.76 -14.96
C MET A 1 -9.94 0.76 -14.78
N GLY A 2 -9.08 1.47 -15.52
CA GLY A 2 -8.81 2.90 -15.29
C GLY A 2 -9.99 3.87 -15.27
N ASN A 3 -11.16 3.48 -15.75
CA ASN A 3 -12.38 4.29 -15.82
C ASN A 3 -13.44 3.86 -14.77
N THR A 4 -13.15 2.91 -13.87
CA THR A 4 -14.10 2.57 -12.79
C THR A 4 -14.03 3.65 -11.70
N PRO A 5 -15.18 4.03 -11.09
CA PRO A 5 -15.22 5.01 -10.01
C PRO A 5 -14.28 4.62 -8.85
N GLU A 6 -14.23 3.34 -8.50
CA GLU A 6 -13.42 2.82 -7.40
C GLU A 6 -11.92 3.01 -7.68
N PHE A 7 -11.46 2.80 -8.91
CA PHE A 7 -10.07 3.06 -9.27
C PHE A 7 -9.73 4.55 -9.26
N GLN A 8 -10.64 5.40 -9.76
CA GLN A 8 -10.47 6.86 -9.70
C GLN A 8 -10.42 7.35 -8.25
N ASN A 9 -11.29 6.83 -7.38
CA ASN A 9 -11.29 7.12 -5.96
C ASN A 9 -9.97 6.66 -5.29
N LEU A 10 -9.48 5.45 -5.62
CA LEU A 10 -8.19 4.96 -5.13
C LEU A 10 -7.06 5.94 -5.44
N ILE A 11 -6.96 6.38 -6.70
CA ILE A 11 -5.91 7.33 -7.11
C ILE A 11 -6.08 8.69 -6.43
N SER A 12 -7.31 9.22 -6.37
CA SER A 12 -7.58 10.48 -5.67
C SER A 12 -7.15 10.42 -4.22
N ASN A 13 -7.48 9.34 -3.52
CA ASN A 13 -7.16 9.18 -2.12
C ASN A 13 -5.67 9.02 -1.85
N LEU A 14 -4.96 8.27 -2.69
CA LEU A 14 -3.50 8.20 -2.58
C LEU A 14 -2.85 9.58 -2.73
N ASN A 15 -3.42 10.45 -3.59
CA ASN A 15 -2.96 11.82 -3.75
C ASN A 15 -3.23 12.72 -2.54
N ASP A 16 -4.22 12.37 -1.71
CA ASP A 16 -4.59 13.16 -0.53
C ASP A 16 -3.83 12.74 0.74
N ILE A 17 -3.23 11.55 0.77
CA ILE A 17 -2.46 11.07 1.90
C ILE A 17 -1.08 11.74 1.92
N PRO A 18 -0.76 12.57 2.93
CA PRO A 18 0.58 13.14 3.05
C PRO A 18 1.57 12.10 3.53
N ILE A 19 2.83 12.30 3.20
CA ILE A 19 3.93 11.45 3.67
C ILE A 19 4.28 11.81 5.11
N PRO A 20 4.14 10.88 6.07
CA PRO A 20 4.46 11.13 7.47
C PRO A 20 5.98 11.12 7.70
N ILE A 21 6.56 12.28 7.96
CA ILE A 21 7.98 12.44 8.23
C ILE A 21 8.26 12.55 9.73
N CYS A 22 9.38 11.98 10.15
CA CYS A 22 9.85 12.01 11.52
C CYS A 22 11.39 12.09 11.52
N GLU A 23 11.94 13.30 11.52
CA GLU A 23 13.38 13.48 11.49
C GLU A 23 14.04 12.90 12.74
N GLY A 24 15.16 12.20 12.56
CA GLY A 24 15.88 11.54 13.65
C GLY A 24 15.29 10.19 14.10
N PHE A 25 14.20 9.74 13.49
CA PHE A 25 13.66 8.39 13.73
C PHE A 25 14.63 7.30 13.26
N LYS A 26 15.24 7.49 12.10
CA LYS A 26 16.35 6.70 11.57
C LYS A 26 17.49 7.61 11.12
N ARG A 27 18.59 7.01 10.67
CA ARG A 27 19.69 7.76 10.04
C ARG A 27 19.24 8.42 8.74
N LYS A 28 19.71 9.65 8.48
CA LYS A 28 19.45 10.31 7.19
C LYS A 28 19.90 9.45 6.00
N PRO A 29 19.17 9.44 4.89
CA PRO A 29 17.97 10.21 4.57
C PRO A 29 16.63 9.56 5.00
N LEU A 30 16.67 8.51 5.80
CA LEU A 30 15.50 7.70 6.17
C LEU A 30 14.66 8.43 7.23
N ASP A 31 13.73 9.26 6.82
CA ASP A 31 12.88 10.07 7.70
C ASP A 31 11.38 9.75 7.58
N VAL A 32 10.96 8.93 6.60
CA VAL A 32 9.56 8.52 6.45
C VAL A 32 9.20 7.43 7.46
N LYS A 33 8.15 7.65 8.22
CA LYS A 33 7.57 6.68 9.15
C LYS A 33 6.65 5.70 8.39
N GLN A 34 7.26 4.73 7.69
CA GLN A 34 6.59 3.76 6.82
C GLN A 34 5.37 3.09 7.48
N ALA A 35 5.50 2.65 8.74
CA ALA A 35 4.40 1.97 9.43
C ALA A 35 3.18 2.90 9.63
N MET A 36 3.41 4.20 9.82
CA MET A 36 2.34 5.20 9.88
C MET A 36 1.70 5.42 8.51
N LEU A 37 2.52 5.54 7.45
CA LEU A 37 2.02 5.65 6.07
C LEU A 37 1.10 4.47 5.71
N ASN A 38 1.52 3.24 6.00
CA ASN A 38 0.69 2.05 5.78
C ASN A 38 -0.64 2.11 6.53
N THR A 39 -0.64 2.60 7.77
CA THR A 39 -1.86 2.74 8.56
C THR A 39 -2.78 3.84 8.03
N MET A 40 -2.23 4.94 7.53
CA MET A 40 -3.00 6.01 6.88
C MET A 40 -3.65 5.52 5.59
N ILE A 41 -2.93 4.76 4.77
CA ILE A 41 -3.46 4.11 3.56
C ILE A 41 -4.58 3.14 3.93
N GLU A 42 -4.34 2.26 4.92
CA GLU A 42 -5.35 1.29 5.40
C GLU A 42 -6.61 2.01 5.88
N TYR A 43 -6.47 3.08 6.66
CA TYR A 43 -7.60 3.87 7.13
C TYR A 43 -8.41 4.47 5.98
N SER A 44 -7.72 5.11 5.02
CA SER A 44 -8.35 5.73 3.86
C SER A 44 -9.09 4.69 2.99
N PHE A 45 -8.48 3.54 2.75
CA PHE A 45 -9.09 2.48 1.92
C PHE A 45 -10.32 1.88 2.60
N ASN A 46 -10.26 1.63 3.92
CA ASN A 46 -11.39 1.09 4.68
C ASN A 46 -12.59 2.03 4.68
N ASN A 47 -12.36 3.34 4.75
CA ASN A 47 -13.44 4.35 4.69
C ASN A 47 -14.15 4.37 3.32
N GLN A 48 -13.51 3.84 2.28
CA GLN A 48 -14.06 3.71 0.92
C GLN A 48 -14.65 2.34 0.63
N GLY A 49 -14.75 1.49 1.63
CA GLY A 49 -15.32 0.15 1.48
C GLY A 49 -14.37 -0.91 0.94
N TRP A 50 -13.05 -0.64 0.90
CA TRP A 50 -12.08 -1.68 0.60
C TRP A 50 -11.98 -2.66 1.77
N GLU A 51 -11.99 -3.96 1.49
CA GLU A 51 -11.73 -5.02 2.46
C GLU A 51 -10.22 -5.09 2.73
N SER A 52 -9.81 -5.04 4.01
CA SER A 52 -8.43 -5.27 4.43
C SER A 52 -8.13 -6.74 4.61
N GLU A 53 -6.92 -7.16 4.25
CA GLU A 53 -6.42 -8.53 4.38
C GLU A 53 -7.33 -9.59 3.73
N PRO A 54 -7.81 -9.37 2.48
CA PRO A 54 -8.66 -10.35 1.80
C PRO A 54 -7.90 -11.65 1.52
N TYR A 55 -8.59 -12.77 1.54
CA TYR A 55 -7.99 -14.05 1.15
C TYR A 55 -7.82 -14.14 -0.37
N ILE A 56 -6.63 -14.57 -0.82
CA ILE A 56 -6.35 -14.78 -2.25
C ILE A 56 -7.09 -16.00 -2.77
N ASP A 57 -7.14 -17.09 -2.00
CA ASP A 57 -7.94 -18.28 -2.32
C ASP A 57 -9.05 -18.44 -1.30
N THR A 58 -10.28 -18.16 -1.72
CA THR A 58 -11.47 -18.26 -0.86
C THR A 58 -11.95 -19.71 -0.66
N ASN A 59 -11.42 -20.65 -1.44
CA ASN A 59 -11.82 -22.07 -1.41
C ASN A 59 -10.90 -22.93 -0.52
N GLN A 60 -9.78 -22.37 -0.04
CA GLN A 60 -8.85 -23.09 0.84
C GLN A 60 -9.15 -22.88 2.32
N ASP A 61 -8.59 -23.78 3.16
CA ASP A 61 -8.56 -23.57 4.61
C ASP A 61 -7.92 -22.20 4.90
N ARG A 62 -8.68 -21.34 5.56
CA ARG A 62 -8.28 -19.97 5.89
C ARG A 62 -6.94 -19.87 6.64
N LYS A 63 -6.50 -20.94 7.30
CA LYS A 63 -5.21 -20.98 8.01
C LYS A 63 -4.00 -21.06 7.08
N SER A 64 -4.16 -21.54 5.85
CA SER A 64 -3.08 -21.72 4.88
C SER A 64 -3.16 -20.75 3.69
N SER A 65 -4.26 -20.00 3.57
CA SER A 65 -4.46 -19.07 2.45
C SER A 65 -3.59 -17.82 2.58
N GLN A 66 -2.98 -17.42 1.44
CA GLN A 66 -2.33 -16.12 1.33
C GLN A 66 -3.36 -15.01 1.41
N LYS A 67 -2.95 -13.87 1.97
CA LYS A 67 -3.77 -12.66 2.01
C LYS A 67 -3.16 -11.56 1.17
N GLY A 68 -4.02 -10.76 0.53
CA GLY A 68 -3.66 -9.47 -0.06
C GLY A 68 -3.72 -8.35 0.98
N ASP A 69 -3.37 -7.14 0.57
CA ASP A 69 -3.51 -5.99 1.46
C ASP A 69 -4.94 -5.45 1.43
N PHE A 70 -5.52 -5.23 0.23
CA PHE A 70 -6.90 -4.77 0.09
C PHE A 70 -7.59 -5.40 -1.11
N ALA A 71 -8.93 -5.45 -1.06
CA ALA A 71 -9.75 -5.82 -2.22
C ALA A 71 -11.07 -5.06 -2.23
N ILE A 72 -11.67 -4.96 -3.42
CA ILE A 72 -13.02 -4.43 -3.60
C ILE A 72 -13.74 -5.17 -4.73
N ASN A 73 -15.05 -5.31 -4.57
CA ASN A 73 -15.94 -5.65 -5.67
C ASN A 73 -16.57 -4.36 -6.20
N THR A 74 -16.27 -4.01 -7.43
CA THR A 74 -16.77 -2.78 -8.06
C THR A 74 -18.25 -2.89 -8.40
N GLU A 75 -18.93 -1.76 -8.59
CA GLU A 75 -20.31 -1.73 -9.04
C GLU A 75 -20.51 -2.42 -10.41
N CYS A 76 -19.51 -2.38 -11.28
CA CYS A 76 -19.54 -3.10 -12.55
C CYS A 76 -19.17 -4.59 -12.46
N GLY A 77 -18.96 -5.11 -11.26
CA GLY A 77 -18.70 -6.52 -10.97
C GLY A 77 -17.26 -6.97 -11.11
N LEU A 78 -16.29 -6.06 -11.29
CA LEU A 78 -14.86 -6.39 -11.26
C LEU A 78 -14.40 -6.60 -9.81
N ARG A 79 -13.59 -7.63 -9.59
CA ARG A 79 -12.93 -7.93 -8.32
C ARG A 79 -11.49 -7.44 -8.43
N ILE A 80 -11.14 -6.41 -7.69
CA ILE A 80 -9.82 -5.76 -7.73
C ILE A 80 -9.05 -6.16 -6.48
N LEU A 81 -7.82 -6.66 -6.65
CA LEU A 81 -6.86 -6.91 -5.58
C LEU A 81 -5.84 -5.78 -5.55
N VAL A 82 -5.45 -5.31 -4.36
CA VAL A 82 -4.41 -4.29 -4.17
C VAL A 82 -3.32 -4.84 -3.26
N GLU A 83 -2.07 -4.63 -3.64
CA GLU A 83 -0.89 -4.81 -2.81
C GLU A 83 -0.14 -3.48 -2.69
N VAL A 84 0.29 -3.15 -1.48
CA VAL A 84 1.06 -1.94 -1.15
C VAL A 84 2.41 -2.37 -0.60
N GLU A 85 3.47 -2.26 -1.40
CA GLU A 85 4.77 -2.80 -1.02
C GLU A 85 5.79 -1.70 -0.72
N PHE A 86 6.01 -1.50 0.57
CA PHE A 86 7.05 -0.64 1.13
C PHE A 86 8.08 -1.43 1.96
N GLY A 87 8.08 -2.75 1.83
CA GLY A 87 9.02 -3.64 2.51
C GLY A 87 10.22 -4.01 1.64
N TYR A 88 10.77 -5.19 1.87
CA TYR A 88 11.95 -5.66 1.15
C TYR A 88 11.63 -6.15 -0.26
N SER A 89 12.62 -6.10 -1.18
CA SER A 89 12.46 -6.57 -2.56
C SER A 89 11.90 -8.00 -2.68
N ALA A 90 12.23 -8.88 -1.73
CA ALA A 90 11.68 -10.24 -1.71
C ALA A 90 10.15 -10.28 -1.50
N SER A 91 9.59 -9.28 -0.80
CA SER A 91 8.15 -9.17 -0.62
C SER A 91 7.44 -8.86 -1.94
N ALA A 92 8.02 -8.00 -2.79
CA ALA A 92 7.46 -7.71 -4.11
C ALA A 92 7.29 -8.97 -4.97
N PHE A 93 8.28 -9.89 -4.96
CA PHE A 93 8.15 -11.17 -5.68
C PHE A 93 7.06 -12.07 -5.09
N ARG A 94 6.88 -12.05 -3.76
CA ARG A 94 5.76 -12.75 -3.12
C ARG A 94 4.42 -12.18 -3.56
N ASP A 95 4.31 -10.86 -3.76
CA ASP A 95 3.09 -10.22 -4.21
C ASP A 95 2.79 -10.54 -5.69
N LEU A 96 3.81 -10.60 -6.55
CA LEU A 96 3.66 -11.13 -7.90
C LEU A 96 3.18 -12.59 -7.91
N TYR A 97 3.66 -13.42 -6.97
CA TYR A 97 3.13 -14.78 -6.76
C TYR A 97 1.65 -14.75 -6.36
N LYS A 98 1.22 -13.86 -5.45
CA LYS A 98 -0.18 -13.71 -5.07
C LYS A 98 -1.07 -13.35 -6.26
N PHE A 99 -0.62 -12.46 -7.17
CA PHE A 99 -1.36 -12.12 -8.37
C PHE A 99 -1.55 -13.32 -9.29
N ASN A 100 -0.52 -14.14 -9.50
CA ASN A 100 -0.64 -15.36 -10.28
C ASN A 100 -1.55 -16.40 -9.60
N LEU A 101 -1.49 -16.51 -8.28
CA LEU A 101 -2.40 -17.37 -7.51
C LEU A 101 -3.85 -16.89 -7.66
N ALA A 102 -4.11 -15.60 -7.52
CA ALA A 102 -5.42 -14.99 -7.71
C ALA A 102 -6.01 -15.27 -9.10
N TYR A 103 -5.18 -15.16 -10.15
CA TYR A 103 -5.54 -15.52 -11.51
C TYR A 103 -5.88 -17.01 -11.63
N SER A 104 -5.00 -17.89 -11.14
CA SER A 104 -5.18 -19.36 -11.25
C SER A 104 -6.41 -19.85 -10.51
N LYS A 105 -6.84 -19.14 -9.46
CA LYS A 105 -8.04 -19.44 -8.66
C LYS A 105 -9.29 -18.72 -9.16
N ASN A 106 -9.15 -17.86 -10.16
CA ASN A 106 -10.24 -17.01 -10.67
C ASN A 106 -10.93 -16.24 -9.54
N THR A 107 -10.15 -15.74 -8.57
CA THR A 107 -10.66 -15.02 -7.40
C THR A 107 -10.75 -13.52 -7.69
N TYR A 108 -9.81 -12.97 -8.44
CA TYR A 108 -9.76 -11.56 -8.82
C TYR A 108 -9.63 -11.40 -10.34
N ASP A 109 -10.15 -10.31 -10.87
CA ASP A 109 -10.17 -10.02 -12.30
C ASP A 109 -8.99 -9.15 -12.72
N CYS A 110 -8.45 -8.36 -11.79
CA CYS A 110 -7.30 -7.50 -11.99
C CYS A 110 -6.66 -7.12 -10.66
N ALA A 111 -5.45 -6.56 -10.73
CA ALA A 111 -4.73 -6.09 -9.56
C ALA A 111 -4.18 -4.67 -9.73
N VAL A 112 -3.95 -4.01 -8.61
CA VAL A 112 -3.20 -2.76 -8.48
C VAL A 112 -2.01 -3.02 -7.58
N PHE A 113 -0.81 -2.67 -8.04
CA PHE A 113 0.42 -2.79 -7.27
C PHE A 113 0.98 -1.41 -7.00
N ILE A 114 1.00 -1.00 -5.74
CA ILE A 114 1.42 0.33 -5.29
C ILE A 114 2.82 0.21 -4.70
N VAL A 115 3.77 0.94 -5.25
CA VAL A 115 5.17 0.98 -4.82
C VAL A 115 5.66 2.42 -4.78
N PRO A 116 6.68 2.77 -3.99
CA PRO A 116 7.19 4.13 -3.98
C PRO A 116 7.94 4.44 -5.28
N VAL A 117 7.90 5.68 -5.74
CA VAL A 117 8.86 6.18 -6.74
C VAL A 117 10.25 6.26 -6.11
N LYS A 118 11.30 6.40 -6.95
CA LYS A 118 12.69 6.39 -6.51
C LYS A 118 13.02 7.46 -5.46
N GLU A 119 12.42 8.64 -5.57
CA GLU A 119 12.61 9.76 -4.64
C GLU A 119 12.07 9.41 -3.25
N LEU A 120 10.86 8.88 -3.16
CA LEU A 120 10.25 8.43 -1.91
C LEU A 120 10.98 7.21 -1.35
N GLN A 121 11.38 6.26 -2.21
CA GLN A 121 12.12 5.06 -1.82
C GLN A 121 13.42 5.38 -1.08
N ARG A 122 14.14 6.44 -1.45
CA ARG A 122 15.37 6.87 -0.77
C ARG A 122 15.14 7.29 0.69
N ARG A 123 13.92 7.64 1.05
CA ARG A 123 13.51 8.06 2.38
C ARG A 123 12.86 6.94 3.20
N ILE A 124 12.54 5.81 2.54
CA ILE A 124 12.05 4.57 3.13
C ILE A 124 13.17 3.52 3.02
N ASP A 125 13.24 2.54 3.91
CA ASP A 125 14.30 1.52 3.90
C ASP A 125 14.06 0.46 2.79
N ALA A 126 15.10 0.11 2.04
CA ALA A 126 15.33 -1.11 1.23
C ALA A 126 14.13 -1.68 0.43
N VAL A 127 13.27 -0.84 -0.15
CA VAL A 127 12.11 -1.26 -0.93
C VAL A 127 12.39 -1.29 -2.44
N PRO A 128 11.65 -2.07 -3.24
CA PRO A 128 11.61 -1.88 -4.68
C PRO A 128 10.95 -0.54 -5.01
N ASN A 129 11.44 0.15 -6.04
CA ASN A 129 10.81 1.38 -6.51
C ASN A 129 10.06 1.15 -7.81
N PHE A 130 9.24 2.13 -8.19
CA PHE A 130 8.40 2.08 -9.38
C PHE A 130 9.20 1.80 -10.66
N GLU A 131 10.32 2.49 -10.84
CA GLU A 131 11.17 2.36 -12.02
C GLU A 131 11.74 0.93 -12.13
N LYS A 132 12.19 0.37 -11.00
CA LYS A 132 12.71 -0.99 -10.96
C LYS A 132 11.61 -2.03 -11.16
N MET A 133 10.41 -1.77 -10.65
CA MET A 133 9.27 -2.66 -10.88
C MET A 133 8.83 -2.67 -12.34
N ILE A 134 8.92 -1.54 -13.08
CA ILE A 134 8.68 -1.52 -14.52
C ILE A 134 9.64 -2.49 -15.24
N GLU A 135 10.94 -2.47 -14.89
CA GLU A 135 11.92 -3.39 -15.47
C GLU A 135 11.51 -4.84 -15.20
N TYR A 136 11.26 -5.21 -13.94
CA TYR A 136 10.88 -6.57 -13.54
C TYR A 136 9.60 -7.05 -14.21
N LEU A 137 8.57 -6.20 -14.27
CA LEU A 137 7.29 -6.53 -14.90
C LEU A 137 7.43 -6.66 -16.43
N THR A 138 8.33 -5.88 -17.05
CA THR A 138 8.62 -5.98 -18.47
C THR A 138 9.31 -7.30 -18.79
N GLU A 139 10.29 -7.71 -17.98
CA GLU A 139 10.99 -8.99 -18.12
C GLU A 139 10.06 -10.19 -17.85
N ALA A 140 9.17 -10.06 -16.85
CA ALA A 140 8.27 -11.14 -16.41
C ALA A 140 6.88 -11.09 -17.05
N ARG A 141 6.64 -10.25 -18.06
CA ARG A 141 5.29 -9.99 -18.60
C ARG A 141 4.53 -11.25 -19.02
N ASP A 142 5.24 -12.24 -19.57
CA ASP A 142 4.64 -13.48 -20.03
C ASP A 142 4.38 -14.48 -18.87
N SER A 143 4.85 -14.15 -17.67
CA SER A 143 4.67 -14.94 -16.44
C SER A 143 3.61 -14.37 -15.50
N ILE A 144 3.12 -13.16 -15.74
CA ILE A 144 2.09 -12.50 -14.94
C ILE A 144 0.79 -12.48 -15.75
N ASN A 145 -0.15 -13.31 -15.33
CA ASN A 145 -1.38 -13.54 -16.08
C ASN A 145 -2.54 -12.65 -15.63
N LEU A 146 -2.51 -12.15 -14.39
CA LEU A 146 -3.54 -11.22 -13.90
C LEU A 146 -3.28 -9.82 -14.50
N PRO A 147 -4.28 -9.18 -15.14
CA PRO A 147 -4.16 -7.79 -15.56
C PRO A 147 -3.73 -6.90 -14.39
N LEU A 148 -2.62 -6.19 -14.53
CA LEU A 148 -1.96 -5.47 -13.46
C LEU A 148 -1.76 -3.99 -13.82
N VAL A 149 -2.13 -3.10 -12.89
CA VAL A 149 -1.76 -1.68 -12.93
C VAL A 149 -0.69 -1.43 -11.88
N LEU A 150 0.46 -0.93 -12.29
CA LEU A 150 1.51 -0.46 -11.39
C LEU A 150 1.28 1.03 -11.09
N VAL A 151 1.27 1.39 -9.81
CA VAL A 151 1.10 2.76 -9.31
C VAL A 151 2.36 3.16 -8.54
N GLY A 152 2.98 4.26 -8.96
CA GLY A 152 4.11 4.87 -8.25
C GLY A 152 3.57 5.88 -7.24
N LEU A 153 3.80 5.65 -5.94
CA LEU A 153 3.50 6.62 -4.92
C LEU A 153 4.65 7.63 -4.82
N ASP A 154 4.31 8.89 -5.06
CA ASP A 154 5.19 10.04 -4.83
C ASP A 154 4.60 10.89 -3.70
N PHE A 155 5.36 11.85 -3.18
CA PHE A 155 4.87 12.71 -2.11
C PHE A 155 4.43 14.10 -2.59
N ASP A 156 4.72 14.46 -3.82
CA ASP A 156 4.30 15.73 -4.47
C ASP A 156 4.32 16.96 -3.51
N GLY A 157 5.29 16.98 -2.59
CA GLY A 157 5.43 18.02 -1.58
C GLY A 157 4.41 17.98 -0.42
N LYS A 158 3.48 17.03 -0.40
CA LYS A 158 2.56 16.85 0.72
C LYS A 158 3.23 16.02 1.81
N GLU A 159 3.64 16.67 2.87
CA GLU A 159 4.27 16.03 4.01
C GLU A 159 3.59 16.46 5.30
N ILE A 160 3.57 15.56 6.28
CA ILE A 160 3.19 15.88 7.65
C ILE A 160 4.35 15.59 8.58
N ASP A 161 4.85 16.63 9.26
CA ASP A 161 5.89 16.47 10.26
C ASP A 161 5.28 15.95 11.57
N LEU A 162 5.55 14.69 11.87
CA LEU A 162 5.06 14.03 13.07
C LEU A 162 5.60 14.65 14.36
N LEU A 163 6.76 15.36 14.32
CA LEU A 163 7.33 16.03 15.48
C LEU A 163 6.52 17.27 15.90
N THR A 164 5.67 17.79 15.03
CA THR A 164 4.70 18.85 15.40
C THR A 164 3.54 18.33 16.24
N ILE A 165 3.32 17.01 16.26
CA ILE A 165 2.21 16.34 16.98
C ILE A 165 2.69 15.82 18.32
N ARG A 166 3.80 15.09 18.34
CA ARG A 166 4.44 14.51 19.53
C ARG A 166 5.96 14.49 19.35
N ASP A 167 6.69 14.35 20.44
CA ASP A 167 8.15 14.28 20.43
C ASP A 167 8.68 12.98 19.79
N LEU A 168 9.97 12.97 19.54
CA LEU A 168 10.66 11.86 18.88
C LEU A 168 10.60 10.56 19.69
N ASP A 169 10.64 10.65 21.03
CA ASP A 169 10.65 9.47 21.89
C ASP A 169 9.28 8.79 21.86
N PHE A 170 8.20 9.55 21.80
CA PHE A 170 6.86 9.04 21.55
C PHE A 170 6.83 8.22 20.24
N TRP A 171 7.29 8.80 19.12
CA TRP A 171 7.26 8.12 17.83
C TRP A 171 8.20 6.90 17.74
N LYS A 172 9.28 6.85 18.52
CA LYS A 172 10.17 5.68 18.62
C LYS A 172 9.56 4.55 19.42
N SER A 173 8.78 4.85 20.44
CA SER A 173 8.20 3.86 21.37
C SER A 173 7.01 3.11 20.77
N TYR A 174 6.29 3.71 19.83
CA TYR A 174 5.08 3.14 19.25
C TYR A 174 5.38 1.95 18.34
N LYS A 175 4.61 0.86 18.54
CA LYS A 175 4.63 -0.35 17.72
C LYS A 175 3.57 -0.26 16.62
N LYS A 176 3.71 -1.10 15.57
CA LYS A 176 2.77 -1.15 14.44
C LYS A 176 1.31 -1.35 14.88
N SER A 177 1.06 -2.13 15.94
CA SER A 177 -0.28 -2.37 16.49
C SER A 177 -0.98 -1.12 17.03
N ASP A 178 -0.21 -0.11 17.39
CA ASP A 178 -0.74 1.06 18.12
C ASP A 178 -1.14 2.20 17.18
N PHE A 179 -0.76 2.13 15.89
CA PHE A 179 -0.99 3.22 14.93
C PHE A 179 -2.47 3.50 14.64
N ARG A 180 -3.34 2.49 14.75
CA ARG A 180 -4.80 2.71 14.61
C ARG A 180 -5.35 3.57 15.74
N GLU A 181 -4.85 3.37 16.97
CA GLU A 181 -5.21 4.20 18.14
C GLU A 181 -4.71 5.64 17.94
N ILE A 182 -3.50 5.80 17.40
CA ILE A 182 -2.93 7.11 17.05
C ILE A 182 -3.84 7.87 16.08
N LEU A 183 -4.39 7.22 15.05
CA LEU A 183 -5.32 7.89 14.14
C LEU A 183 -6.62 8.33 14.83
N GLN A 184 -7.04 7.65 15.91
CA GLN A 184 -8.18 8.08 16.71
C GLN A 184 -7.81 9.28 17.59
N GLU A 185 -6.62 9.26 18.21
CA GLU A 185 -6.13 10.34 19.08
C GLU A 185 -5.79 11.60 18.28
N PHE A 186 -5.28 11.48 17.05
CA PHE A 186 -4.84 12.59 16.21
C PHE A 186 -5.62 12.65 14.88
N PRO A 187 -6.85 13.23 14.88
CA PRO A 187 -7.69 13.32 13.69
C PRO A 187 -7.03 13.98 12.48
N GLN A 188 -6.07 14.90 12.70
CA GLN A 188 -5.31 15.54 11.63
C GLN A 188 -4.43 14.57 10.81
N LEU A 189 -4.28 13.32 11.25
CA LEU A 189 -3.61 12.26 10.52
C LEU A 189 -4.56 11.40 9.68
N ARG A 190 -5.87 11.70 9.72
CA ARG A 190 -6.88 11.02 8.90
C ARG A 190 -7.05 11.77 7.60
N PHE A 191 -6.99 11.06 6.52
CA PHE A 191 -7.14 11.60 5.17
C PHE A 191 -8.10 10.71 4.39
N GLY A 192 -8.94 11.33 3.55
CA GLY A 192 -9.93 10.61 2.74
C GLY A 192 -11.27 10.38 3.46
N ASP A 193 -11.59 11.20 4.47
CA ASP A 193 -12.93 11.25 5.07
C ASP A 193 -13.92 12.02 4.18
#